data_d98a8cc4d447bb00fa7d49a7ee68de81
#
_entry.id   d98a8cc4d447bb00fa7d49a7ee68de81
#
_cell.length_a   1.000
_cell.length_b   1.000
_cell.length_c   1.000
_cell.angle_alpha   90.00
_cell.angle_beta   90.00
_cell.angle_gamma   90.00
#
_symmetry.space_group_name_H-M   'P 1'
#
loop_
_entity.id
_entity.type
_entity.pdbx_description
1 polymer ?
#
loop_
_entity_poly.entity_id
_entity_poly.type
_entity_poly.pdbx_seq_one_letter_code
_entity_poly.pdbx_strand_id
1 'polypeptide(L)'
;EITVEIQIRTMGMNFWATIEHSLQYKYKLGMTNESSNRLLHDAAEAVAKLDEEMSQVRFAIVDGQKEFDERAALVAQIMQGMQTLKKTAQNSVVSAFQKQFMDIYEEGELVKLRSFHERLELELALLAKK
;
A
#
# COMPACT_ATOMS: atom_id res chain seq x y z
N GLU A 1 21.58 -18.15 -34.31
CA GLU A 1 20.56 -17.39 -33.56
C GLU A 1 19.68 -18.38 -32.81
N ILE A 2 19.58 -18.24 -31.48
CA ILE A 2 18.77 -19.14 -30.64
C ILE A 2 17.57 -18.29 -30.14
N THR A 3 16.36 -18.73 -30.48
CA THR A 3 15.13 -18.11 -29.98
C THR A 3 14.71 -18.78 -28.68
N VAL A 4 14.49 -17.98 -27.62
CA VAL A 4 14.03 -18.45 -26.32
C VAL A 4 12.69 -17.79 -26.00
N GLU A 5 11.70 -18.59 -25.62
CA GLU A 5 10.41 -18.11 -25.12
C GLU A 5 10.41 -18.11 -23.60
N ILE A 6 10.08 -16.94 -22.99
CA ILE A 6 9.92 -16.80 -21.56
C ILE A 6 8.44 -16.57 -21.27
N GLN A 7 7.82 -17.47 -20.50
CA GLN A 7 6.42 -17.35 -20.09
C GLN A 7 6.34 -16.88 -18.62
N ILE A 8 5.69 -15.72 -18.41
CA ILE A 8 5.42 -15.18 -17.07
C ILE A 8 3.95 -15.48 -16.76
N ARG A 9 3.70 -16.17 -15.64
CA ARG A 9 2.37 -16.62 -15.23
C ARG A 9 2.15 -16.35 -13.74
N THR A 10 0.92 -16.01 -13.38
CA THR A 10 0.49 -16.04 -11.98
C THR A 10 0.33 -17.49 -11.50
N MET A 11 0.18 -17.71 -10.18
CA MET A 11 -0.12 -19.03 -9.64
C MET A 11 -1.44 -19.58 -10.18
N GLY A 12 -2.47 -18.73 -10.28
CA GLY A 12 -3.77 -19.11 -10.83
C GLY A 12 -3.68 -19.51 -12.29
N MET A 13 -3.00 -18.72 -13.12
CA MET A 13 -2.76 -19.04 -14.53
C MET A 13 -1.96 -20.35 -14.71
N ASN A 14 -0.97 -20.57 -13.85
CA ASN A 14 -0.18 -21.81 -13.91
C ASN A 14 -1.01 -23.04 -13.52
N PHE A 15 -1.83 -22.92 -12.48
CA PHE A 15 -2.76 -23.96 -12.07
C PHE A 15 -3.77 -24.30 -13.19
N TRP A 16 -4.40 -23.27 -13.77
CA TRP A 16 -5.33 -23.44 -14.87
C TRP A 16 -4.68 -24.11 -16.09
N ALA A 17 -3.49 -23.65 -16.50
CA ALA A 17 -2.76 -24.23 -17.63
C ALA A 17 -2.40 -25.70 -17.43
N THR A 18 -2.12 -26.11 -16.19
CA THR A 18 -1.85 -27.51 -15.85
C THR A 18 -3.11 -28.38 -16.03
N ILE A 19 -4.26 -27.88 -15.59
CA ILE A 19 -5.55 -28.56 -15.75
C ILE A 19 -5.93 -28.64 -17.23
N GLU A 20 -5.83 -27.51 -17.95
CA GLU A 20 -6.12 -27.46 -19.38
C GLU A 20 -5.28 -28.46 -20.17
N HIS A 21 -3.96 -28.48 -19.93
CA HIS A 21 -3.06 -29.44 -20.59
C HIS A 21 -3.44 -30.90 -20.30
N SER A 22 -3.80 -31.21 -19.06
CA SER A 22 -4.25 -32.55 -18.66
C SER A 22 -5.56 -32.93 -19.33
N LEU A 23 -6.46 -31.98 -19.50
CA LEU A 23 -7.73 -32.18 -20.19
C LEU A 23 -7.54 -32.31 -21.71
N GLN A 24 -6.72 -31.46 -22.34
CA GLN A 24 -6.40 -31.56 -23.76
C GLN A 24 -5.85 -32.93 -24.14
N TYR A 25 -5.04 -33.57 -23.29
CA TYR A 25 -4.60 -34.94 -23.49
C TYR A 25 -5.76 -35.93 -23.55
N LYS A 26 -6.77 -35.78 -22.70
CA LYS A 26 -8.02 -36.56 -22.71
C LYS A 26 -8.91 -36.22 -23.92
N TYR A 27 -8.86 -34.97 -24.41
CA TYR A 27 -9.58 -34.52 -25.61
C TYR A 27 -9.19 -35.27 -26.88
N LYS A 28 -7.90 -35.54 -27.06
CA LYS A 28 -7.44 -36.34 -28.20
C LYS A 28 -8.03 -37.75 -28.24
N LEU A 29 -8.63 -38.21 -27.16
CA LEU A 29 -9.34 -39.48 -27.01
C LEU A 29 -10.84 -39.37 -27.32
N GLY A 30 -11.34 -38.27 -27.85
CA GLY A 30 -12.73 -38.09 -28.30
C GLY A 30 -13.78 -37.93 -27.21
N MET A 31 -13.38 -37.52 -25.99
CA MET A 31 -14.29 -37.46 -24.84
C MET A 31 -14.84 -36.05 -24.54
N THR A 32 -14.89 -35.13 -25.52
CA THR A 32 -15.33 -33.77 -25.24
C THR A 32 -16.60 -33.37 -25.92
N ASN A 33 -17.42 -32.64 -25.15
CA ASN A 33 -18.59 -31.96 -25.63
C ASN A 33 -18.41 -30.42 -25.47
N GLU A 34 -19.24 -29.66 -26.16
CA GLU A 34 -19.28 -28.21 -26.14
C GLU A 34 -19.46 -27.64 -24.70
N SER A 35 -20.13 -28.38 -23.83
CA SER A 35 -20.33 -28.02 -22.41
C SER A 35 -19.01 -27.98 -21.63
N SER A 36 -18.07 -28.92 -21.90
CA SER A 36 -16.77 -28.94 -21.24
C SER A 36 -15.88 -27.78 -21.64
N ASN A 37 -15.94 -27.36 -22.91
CA ASN A 37 -15.20 -26.20 -23.41
C ASN A 37 -15.69 -24.91 -22.76
N ARG A 38 -16.99 -24.76 -22.57
CA ARG A 38 -17.58 -23.61 -21.89
C ARG A 38 -17.15 -23.54 -20.43
N LEU A 39 -17.19 -24.65 -19.70
CA LEU A 39 -16.73 -24.74 -18.33
C LEU A 39 -15.23 -24.39 -18.19
N LEU A 40 -14.40 -24.80 -19.12
CA LEU A 40 -12.97 -24.44 -19.14
C LEU A 40 -12.76 -22.96 -19.38
N HIS A 41 -13.53 -22.35 -20.27
CA HIS A 41 -13.48 -20.92 -20.51
C HIS A 41 -13.92 -20.13 -19.27
N ASP A 42 -15.05 -20.50 -18.67
CA ASP A 42 -15.55 -19.86 -17.45
C ASP A 42 -14.55 -19.98 -16.29
N ALA A 43 -13.86 -21.11 -16.16
CA ALA A 43 -12.80 -21.30 -15.18
C ALA A 43 -11.58 -20.39 -15.44
N ALA A 44 -11.20 -20.20 -16.70
CA ALA A 44 -10.12 -19.28 -17.08
C ALA A 44 -10.45 -17.82 -16.72
N GLU A 45 -11.68 -17.40 -17.00
CA GLU A 45 -12.16 -16.07 -16.65
C GLU A 45 -12.21 -15.85 -15.12
N ALA A 46 -12.65 -16.87 -14.35
CA ALA A 46 -12.68 -16.82 -12.90
C ALA A 46 -11.26 -16.67 -12.32
N VAL A 47 -10.27 -17.38 -12.86
CA VAL A 47 -8.85 -17.26 -12.46
C VAL A 47 -8.32 -15.86 -12.77
N ALA A 48 -8.59 -15.33 -13.96
CA ALA A 48 -8.15 -13.98 -14.34
C ALA A 48 -8.75 -12.90 -13.41
N LYS A 49 -10.03 -13.03 -13.09
CA LYS A 49 -10.70 -12.14 -12.14
C LYS A 49 -10.11 -12.22 -10.73
N LEU A 50 -9.82 -13.42 -10.25
CA LEU A 50 -9.18 -13.64 -8.96
C LEU A 50 -7.78 -12.98 -8.91
N ASP A 51 -6.99 -13.13 -9.95
CA ASP A 51 -5.67 -12.51 -10.05
C ASP A 51 -5.75 -10.97 -10.00
N GLU A 52 -6.74 -10.38 -10.67
CA GLU A 52 -7.00 -8.93 -10.62
C GLU A 52 -7.41 -8.48 -9.21
N GLU A 53 -8.34 -9.17 -8.55
CA GLU A 53 -8.78 -8.85 -7.20
C GLU A 53 -7.62 -8.97 -6.19
N MET A 54 -6.78 -10.00 -6.30
CA MET A 54 -5.60 -10.17 -5.46
C MET A 54 -4.55 -9.08 -5.69
N SER A 55 -4.41 -8.61 -6.92
CA SER A 55 -3.54 -7.47 -7.25
C SER A 55 -4.03 -6.18 -6.56
N GLN A 56 -5.34 -5.92 -6.60
CA GLN A 56 -5.96 -4.75 -5.94
C GLN A 56 -5.77 -4.81 -4.42
N VAL A 57 -5.97 -5.96 -3.79
CA VAL A 57 -5.71 -6.17 -2.35
C VAL A 57 -4.25 -5.89 -2.01
N ARG A 58 -3.32 -6.38 -2.82
CA ARG A 58 -1.88 -6.13 -2.63
C ARG A 58 -1.55 -4.64 -2.69
N PHE A 59 -2.08 -3.92 -3.70
CA PHE A 59 -1.87 -2.47 -3.82
C PHE A 59 -2.43 -1.73 -2.60
N ALA A 60 -3.64 -2.05 -2.17
CA ALA A 60 -4.25 -1.44 -0.98
C ALA A 60 -3.41 -1.65 0.30
N ILE A 61 -2.84 -2.86 0.48
CA ILE A 61 -1.96 -3.15 1.62
C ILE A 61 -0.67 -2.35 1.54
N VAL A 62 -0.03 -2.28 0.35
CA VAL A 62 1.24 -1.55 0.16
C VAL A 62 1.04 -0.06 0.37
N ASP A 63 -0.05 0.52 -0.14
CA ASP A 63 -0.36 1.95 0.05
C ASP A 63 -0.67 2.26 1.51
N GLY A 64 -1.43 1.40 2.19
CA GLY A 64 -1.70 1.54 3.63
C GLY A 64 -0.43 1.47 4.49
N GLN A 65 0.50 0.58 4.15
CA GLN A 65 1.79 0.49 4.84
C GLN A 65 2.63 1.74 4.62
N LYS A 66 2.66 2.27 3.39
CA LYS A 66 3.38 3.50 3.06
C LYS A 66 2.85 4.70 3.84
N GLU A 67 1.53 4.85 3.92
CA GLU A 67 0.88 5.92 4.69
C GLU A 67 1.21 5.80 6.18
N PHE A 68 1.19 4.58 6.72
CA PHE A 68 1.57 4.32 8.11
C PHE A 68 3.03 4.71 8.39
N ASP A 69 3.96 4.32 7.52
CA ASP A 69 5.39 4.63 7.67
C ASP A 69 5.64 6.14 7.58
N GLU A 70 4.98 6.83 6.66
CA GLU A 70 5.07 8.29 6.50
C GLU A 70 4.54 9.01 7.75
N ARG A 71 3.41 8.56 8.29
CA ARG A 71 2.84 9.09 9.54
C ARG A 71 3.79 8.90 10.72
N ALA A 72 4.36 7.71 10.88
CA ALA A 72 5.29 7.41 11.95
C ALA A 72 6.55 8.28 11.89
N ALA A 73 7.13 8.47 10.68
CA ALA A 73 8.27 9.34 10.46
C ALA A 73 7.96 10.80 10.81
N LEU A 74 6.79 11.29 10.38
CA LEU A 74 6.36 12.66 10.63
C LEU A 74 6.12 12.93 12.12
N VAL A 75 5.49 12.00 12.84
CA VAL A 75 5.30 12.07 14.29
C VAL A 75 6.65 12.12 15.02
N ALA A 76 7.62 11.31 14.60
CA ALA A 76 8.97 11.33 15.18
C ALA A 76 9.66 12.69 14.97
N GLN A 77 9.55 13.30 13.79
CA GLN A 77 10.08 14.64 13.50
C GLN A 77 9.40 15.71 14.36
N ILE A 78 8.07 15.67 14.49
CA ILE A 78 7.31 16.59 15.35
C ILE A 78 7.77 16.46 16.80
N MET A 79 7.91 15.24 17.32
CA MET A 79 8.37 15.03 18.69
C MET A 79 9.77 15.58 18.93
N GLN A 80 10.68 15.43 17.97
CA GLN A 80 12.02 16.00 18.04
C GLN A 80 11.97 17.54 18.01
N GLY A 81 11.17 18.15 17.13
CA GLY A 81 10.95 19.59 17.07
C GLY A 81 10.36 20.13 18.37
N MET A 82 9.39 19.43 18.95
CA MET A 82 8.80 19.79 20.26
C MET A 82 9.81 19.75 21.41
N GLN A 83 10.74 18.81 21.40
CA GLN A 83 11.84 18.80 22.38
C GLN A 83 12.77 20.02 22.24
N THR A 84 13.05 20.42 21.00
CA THR A 84 13.84 21.60 20.72
C THR A 84 13.09 22.87 21.15
N LEU A 85 11.80 22.96 20.83
CA LEU A 85 10.94 24.08 21.24
C LEU A 85 10.90 24.24 22.76
N LYS A 86 10.81 23.12 23.50
CA LYS A 86 10.84 23.13 24.96
C LYS A 86 12.10 23.70 25.56
N LYS A 87 13.23 23.62 24.85
CA LYS A 87 14.52 24.18 25.33
C LYS A 87 14.68 25.66 24.99
N THR A 88 13.98 26.17 23.96
CA THR A 88 14.22 27.49 23.37
C THR A 88 13.07 28.48 23.55
N ALA A 89 11.85 28.00 23.78
CA ALA A 89 10.63 28.80 23.85
C ALA A 89 10.10 28.97 25.27
N GLN A 90 9.23 29.96 25.44
CA GLN A 90 8.48 30.16 26.69
C GLN A 90 7.48 29.03 26.93
N ASN A 91 7.23 28.68 28.19
CA ASN A 91 6.34 27.59 28.57
C ASN A 91 4.90 27.72 28.01
N SER A 92 4.39 28.95 27.86
CA SER A 92 3.06 29.21 27.28
C SER A 92 2.98 28.76 25.81
N VAL A 93 4.03 29.03 25.03
CA VAL A 93 4.13 28.59 23.62
C VAL A 93 4.23 27.09 23.54
N VAL A 94 5.08 26.47 24.33
CA VAL A 94 5.25 25.01 24.39
C VAL A 94 3.93 24.31 24.72
N SER A 95 3.19 24.80 25.73
CA SER A 95 1.91 24.22 26.13
C SER A 95 0.84 24.34 25.04
N ALA A 96 0.82 25.46 24.30
CA ALA A 96 -0.11 25.62 23.18
C ALA A 96 0.17 24.61 22.03
N PHE A 97 1.45 24.45 21.66
CA PHE A 97 1.84 23.46 20.65
C PHE A 97 1.58 22.01 21.10
N GLN A 98 1.84 21.68 22.38
CA GLN A 98 1.56 20.35 22.92
C GLN A 98 0.07 20.00 22.85
N LYS A 99 -0.81 20.93 23.25
CA LYS A 99 -2.25 20.72 23.18
C LYS A 99 -2.71 20.47 21.73
N GLN A 100 -2.30 21.35 20.82
CA GLN A 100 -2.64 21.20 19.39
C GLN A 100 -2.12 19.88 18.81
N PHE A 101 -0.91 19.47 19.17
CA PHE A 101 -0.37 18.19 18.72
C PHE A 101 -1.19 17.00 19.20
N MET A 102 -1.61 17.00 20.46
CA MET A 102 -2.44 15.91 21.00
C MET A 102 -3.76 15.80 20.26
N ASP A 103 -4.45 16.92 20.03
CA ASP A 103 -5.72 16.94 19.30
C ASP A 103 -5.55 16.39 17.86
N ILE A 104 -4.50 16.81 17.13
CA ILE A 104 -4.22 16.35 15.76
C ILE A 104 -3.78 14.89 15.74
N TYR A 105 -3.03 14.46 16.74
CA TYR A 105 -2.55 13.07 16.83
C TYR A 105 -3.71 12.09 17.04
N GLU A 106 -4.70 12.45 17.88
CA GLU A 106 -5.90 11.64 18.10
C GLU A 106 -6.79 11.56 16.86
N GLU A 107 -6.93 12.64 16.09
CA GLU A 107 -7.66 12.64 14.83
C GLU A 107 -6.99 11.77 13.74
N GLY A 108 -5.67 11.69 13.77
CA GLY A 108 -4.88 10.79 12.93
C GLY A 108 -4.73 11.20 11.47
N GLU A 109 -5.18 12.38 11.07
CA GLU A 109 -5.10 12.87 9.70
C GLU A 109 -3.67 13.31 9.31
N LEU A 110 -3.10 12.68 8.29
CA LEU A 110 -1.74 12.96 7.80
C LEU A 110 -1.58 14.42 7.34
N VAL A 111 -2.59 15.00 6.70
CA VAL A 111 -2.57 16.38 6.22
C VAL A 111 -2.44 17.36 7.38
N LYS A 112 -3.16 17.14 8.48
CA LYS A 112 -3.10 17.98 9.68
C LYS A 112 -1.74 17.88 10.37
N LEU A 113 -1.18 16.66 10.42
CA LEU A 113 0.17 16.45 10.96
C LEU A 113 1.24 17.18 10.15
N ARG A 114 1.15 17.16 8.82
CA ARG A 114 2.08 17.92 7.95
C ARG A 114 1.98 19.43 8.20
N SER A 115 0.79 20.00 8.19
CA SER A 115 0.58 21.42 8.46
C SER A 115 1.07 21.82 9.84
N PHE A 116 0.90 20.95 10.84
CA PHE A 116 1.43 21.20 12.18
C PHE A 116 2.97 21.18 12.20
N HIS A 117 3.58 20.21 11.53
CA HIS A 117 5.04 20.13 11.41
C HIS A 117 5.63 21.38 10.76
N GLU A 118 5.06 21.84 9.66
CA GLU A 118 5.50 23.07 8.97
C GLU A 118 5.43 24.31 9.89
N ARG A 119 4.36 24.45 10.65
CA ARG A 119 4.23 25.55 11.63
C ARG A 119 5.25 25.45 12.76
N LEU A 120 5.52 24.26 13.25
CA LEU A 120 6.53 24.01 14.27
C LEU A 120 7.92 24.37 13.76
N GLU A 121 8.27 23.97 12.56
CA GLU A 121 9.55 24.32 11.91
C GLU A 121 9.72 25.85 11.72
N LEU A 122 8.64 26.54 11.32
CA LEU A 122 8.65 28.01 11.21
C LEU A 122 8.90 28.68 12.57
N GLU A 123 8.25 28.22 13.64
CA GLU A 123 8.45 28.77 14.98
C GLU A 123 9.88 28.55 15.47
N LEU A 124 10.43 27.34 15.26
CA LEU A 124 11.81 27.01 15.59
C LEU A 124 12.81 27.90 14.81
N ALA A 125 12.54 28.15 13.52
CA ALA A 125 13.37 29.02 12.68
C ALA A 125 13.34 30.48 13.17
N LEU A 126 12.19 30.99 13.63
CA LEU A 126 12.06 32.32 14.20
C LEU A 126 12.81 32.45 15.53
N LEU A 127 12.78 31.45 16.37
CA LEU A 127 13.50 31.44 17.64
C LEU A 127 15.02 31.34 17.44
N ALA A 128 15.50 30.64 16.41
CA ALA A 128 16.91 30.53 16.09
C ALA A 128 17.53 31.84 15.57
N LYS A 129 16.70 32.78 15.07
CA LYS A 129 17.15 34.11 14.59
C LYS A 129 17.25 35.17 15.70
N LYS A 130 16.75 34.87 16.86
CA LYS A 130 16.83 35.74 18.05
C LYS A 130 18.06 35.39 18.89
#